data_111b62e5fcfd16e7025f2ab9f43a2a31
#
_entry.id   111b62e5fcfd16e7025f2ab9f43a2a31
#
_cell.length_a   1.000
_cell.length_b   1.000
_cell.length_c   1.000
_cell.angle_alpha   90.00
_cell.angle_beta   90.00
_cell.angle_gamma   90.00
#
_symmetry.space_group_name_H-M   'P 1'
#
loop_
_entity.id
_entity.type
_entity.pdbx_description
1 polymer ?
#
loop_
_entity_poly.entity_id
_entity_poly.type
_entity_poly.pdbx_seq_one_letter_code
_entity_poly.pdbx_strand_id
1 'polypeptide(L)'
;MGWASKYVEQLARGETVQFRPRGNSMSGKIESGQLVTVKPVGNHNIQIGSIVLCKVNGAQYLHLVKAISGERFQIGNNRGRINGWTTRRNIFGIVARIEN
;
A
#
# COMPACT_ATOMS: atom_id res chain seq x y z
N MET A 1 5.25 -14.02 -8.85
CA MET A 1 4.21 -13.00 -9.11
C MET A 1 3.29 -12.91 -7.92
N GLY A 2 2.90 -11.74 -7.55
CA GLY A 2 2.00 -11.52 -6.43
C GLY A 2 0.59 -11.14 -6.90
N TRP A 3 -0.32 -11.10 -5.96
CA TRP A 3 -1.71 -10.73 -6.22
C TRP A 3 -1.87 -9.33 -6.83
N ALA A 4 -0.92 -8.42 -6.54
CA ALA A 4 -1.01 -7.04 -6.95
C ALA A 4 -0.23 -6.72 -8.22
N SER A 5 0.44 -7.70 -8.84
CA SER A 5 1.34 -7.43 -9.97
C SER A 5 0.68 -6.64 -11.10
N LYS A 6 -0.57 -6.96 -11.42
CA LYS A 6 -1.32 -6.26 -12.46
C LYS A 6 -1.51 -4.78 -12.10
N TYR A 7 -1.84 -4.50 -10.85
CA TYR A 7 -2.05 -3.14 -10.37
C TYR A 7 -0.74 -2.36 -10.33
N VAL A 8 0.33 -3.04 -9.93
CA VAL A 8 1.68 -2.44 -9.91
C VAL A 8 2.08 -1.99 -11.31
N GLU A 9 1.82 -2.82 -12.33
CA GLU A 9 2.12 -2.46 -13.71
C GLU A 9 1.32 -1.23 -14.16
N GLN A 10 0.04 -1.17 -13.81
CA GLN A 10 -0.81 -0.04 -14.16
C GLN A 10 -0.33 1.24 -13.46
N LEU A 11 0.02 1.14 -12.19
CA LEU A 11 0.56 2.28 -11.44
C LEU A 11 1.88 2.77 -12.02
N ALA A 12 2.72 1.84 -12.50
CA ALA A 12 3.99 2.20 -13.13
C ALA A 12 3.79 2.97 -14.43
N ARG A 13 2.66 2.77 -15.10
CA ARG A 13 2.30 3.52 -16.29
C ARG A 13 1.59 4.84 -15.99
N GLY A 14 1.47 5.21 -14.71
CA GLY A 14 0.80 6.44 -14.31
C GLY A 14 -0.71 6.32 -14.17
N GLU A 15 -1.25 5.10 -14.19
CA GLU A 15 -2.68 4.88 -14.09
C GLU A 15 -3.12 4.78 -12.63
N THR A 16 -4.32 5.30 -12.35
CA THR A 16 -4.99 5.09 -11.07
C THR A 16 -5.74 3.77 -11.14
N VAL A 17 -5.69 2.98 -10.07
CA VAL A 17 -6.36 1.69 -10.02
C VAL A 17 -7.37 1.64 -8.90
N GLN A 18 -8.38 0.77 -9.06
CA GLN A 18 -9.38 0.53 -8.03
C GLN A 18 -9.56 -0.98 -7.88
N PHE A 19 -9.70 -1.43 -6.64
CA PHE A 19 -9.99 -2.84 -6.37
C PHE A 19 -10.56 -3.00 -4.97
N ARG A 20 -11.09 -4.19 -4.68
CA ARG A 20 -11.70 -4.51 -3.40
C ARG A 20 -10.83 -5.54 -2.68
N PRO A 21 -9.95 -5.10 -1.79
CA PRO A 21 -9.11 -6.04 -1.05
C PRO A 21 -9.97 -6.89 -0.11
N ARG A 22 -9.50 -8.09 0.16
CA ARG A 22 -10.16 -9.03 1.05
C ARG A 22 -9.26 -9.32 2.24
N GLY A 23 -9.87 -9.63 3.38
CA GLY A 23 -9.15 -9.97 4.58
C GLY A 23 -9.30 -8.92 5.66
N ASN A 24 -8.67 -9.19 6.82
CA ASN A 24 -8.86 -8.38 8.03
C ASN A 24 -7.60 -7.63 8.48
N SER A 25 -6.52 -7.69 7.69
CA SER A 25 -5.24 -7.09 8.12
C SER A 25 -5.32 -5.58 8.31
N MET A 26 -6.27 -4.94 7.63
CA MET A 26 -6.44 -3.49 7.69
C MET A 26 -7.75 -3.08 8.34
N SER A 27 -8.41 -3.99 9.06
CA SER A 27 -9.68 -3.69 9.75
C SER A 27 -9.54 -2.43 10.62
N GLY A 28 -10.57 -1.60 10.60
CA GLY A 28 -10.56 -0.30 11.24
C GLY A 28 -10.21 0.83 10.29
N LYS A 29 -9.46 0.55 9.22
CA LYS A 29 -9.14 1.51 8.17
C LYS A 29 -9.69 1.07 6.82
N ILE A 30 -9.53 -0.21 6.48
CA ILE A 30 -10.13 -0.78 5.28
C ILE A 30 -10.82 -2.08 5.69
N GLU A 31 -12.13 -2.17 5.46
CA GLU A 31 -12.88 -3.38 5.71
C GLU A 31 -12.87 -4.25 4.45
N SER A 32 -12.94 -5.56 4.65
CA SER A 32 -12.93 -6.52 3.54
C SER A 32 -14.04 -6.18 2.55
N GLY A 33 -13.70 -6.07 1.27
CA GLY A 33 -14.66 -5.80 0.22
C GLY A 33 -14.92 -4.33 -0.09
N GLN A 34 -14.36 -3.41 0.68
CA GLN A 34 -14.48 -1.99 0.34
C GLN A 34 -13.68 -1.67 -0.92
N LEU A 35 -14.13 -0.68 -1.68
CA LEU A 35 -13.43 -0.24 -2.88
C LEU A 35 -12.34 0.76 -2.49
N VAL A 36 -11.11 0.44 -2.84
CA VAL A 36 -9.98 1.35 -2.63
C VAL A 36 -9.53 1.92 -3.96
N THR A 37 -9.21 3.20 -3.96
CA THR A 37 -8.62 3.89 -5.10
C THR A 37 -7.16 4.14 -4.76
N VAL A 38 -6.26 3.64 -5.59
CA VAL A 38 -4.82 3.77 -5.41
C VAL A 38 -4.26 4.57 -6.57
N LYS A 39 -3.54 5.63 -6.24
CA LYS A 39 -2.88 6.48 -7.24
C LYS A 39 -1.39 6.16 -7.29
N PRO A 40 -0.74 6.38 -8.44
CA PRO A 40 0.72 6.24 -8.49
C PRO A 40 1.37 7.09 -7.42
N VAL A 41 2.40 6.55 -6.78
CA VAL A 41 3.08 7.27 -5.70
C VAL A 41 3.75 8.54 -6.24
N GLY A 42 4.38 8.48 -7.41
CA GLY A 42 5.02 9.64 -8.02
C GLY A 42 5.86 10.43 -7.01
N ASN A 43 5.60 11.74 -6.93
CA ASN A 43 6.26 12.61 -5.99
C ASN A 43 5.41 12.88 -4.74
N HIS A 44 4.37 12.07 -4.51
CA HIS A 44 3.54 12.22 -3.31
C HIS A 44 4.39 12.09 -2.06
N ASN A 45 4.05 12.90 -1.07
CA ASN A 45 4.71 12.83 0.23
C ASN A 45 4.16 11.62 1.01
N ILE A 46 5.02 10.66 1.28
CA ILE A 46 4.65 9.48 2.06
C ILE A 46 4.85 9.82 3.54
N GLN A 47 3.81 9.61 4.33
CA GLN A 47 3.82 9.94 5.76
C GLN A 47 3.51 8.72 6.59
N ILE A 48 3.85 8.77 7.88
CA ILE A 48 3.40 7.75 8.83
C ILE A 48 1.86 7.78 8.80
N GLY A 49 1.27 6.61 8.65
CA GLY A 49 -0.19 6.47 8.50
C GLY A 49 -0.67 6.39 7.07
N SER A 50 0.16 6.69 6.08
CA SER A 50 -0.19 6.48 4.67
C SER A 50 -0.45 5.00 4.44
N ILE A 51 -1.49 4.69 3.64
CA ILE A 51 -1.75 3.31 3.22
C ILE A 51 -1.21 3.20 1.80
N VAL A 52 -0.31 2.24 1.60
CA VAL A 52 0.43 2.12 0.36
C VAL A 52 0.36 0.71 -0.22
N LEU A 53 0.41 0.62 -1.55
CA LEU A 53 0.61 -0.64 -2.25
C LEU A 53 2.10 -0.77 -2.46
N CYS A 54 2.69 -1.79 -1.86
CA CYS A 54 4.14 -1.89 -1.77
C CYS A 54 4.63 -3.33 -1.80
N LYS A 55 5.94 -3.48 -1.84
CA LYS A 55 6.61 -4.77 -1.80
C LYS A 55 7.64 -4.75 -0.67
N VAL A 56 7.60 -5.76 0.18
CA VAL A 56 8.54 -5.92 1.30
C VAL A 56 9.06 -7.34 1.26
N ASN A 57 10.36 -7.50 1.17
CA ASN A 57 11.01 -8.82 1.13
C ASN A 57 10.36 -9.76 0.10
N GLY A 58 10.01 -9.22 -1.06
CA GLY A 58 9.45 -10.00 -2.16
C GLY A 58 7.95 -10.21 -2.13
N ALA A 59 7.27 -9.83 -1.06
CA ALA A 59 5.82 -9.99 -0.94
C ALA A 59 5.11 -8.65 -1.11
N GLN A 60 3.92 -8.68 -1.71
CA GLN A 60 3.13 -7.48 -1.97
C GLN A 60 2.10 -7.27 -0.89
N TYR A 61 1.94 -6.00 -0.47
CA TYR A 61 1.01 -5.63 0.61
C TYR A 61 0.31 -4.32 0.29
N LEU A 62 -0.93 -4.21 0.75
CA LEU A 62 -1.64 -2.94 0.86
C LEU A 62 -1.73 -2.65 2.36
N HIS A 63 -0.71 -1.98 2.91
CA HIS A 63 -0.56 -1.81 4.35
C HIS A 63 -0.12 -0.38 4.70
N LEU A 64 0.05 -0.14 6.00
CA LEU A 64 0.38 1.16 6.56
C LEU A 64 1.89 1.41 6.59
N VAL A 65 2.26 2.66 6.42
CA VAL A 65 3.59 3.13 6.78
C VAL A 65 3.57 3.40 8.29
N LYS A 66 4.34 2.61 9.04
CA LYS A 66 4.38 2.67 10.51
C LYS A 66 5.49 3.58 11.02
N ALA A 67 6.60 3.66 10.30
CA ALA A 67 7.75 4.46 10.69
C ALA A 67 8.54 4.85 9.43
N ILE A 68 9.30 5.92 9.54
CA ILE A 68 10.14 6.41 8.44
C ILE A 68 11.53 6.70 9.02
N SER A 69 12.56 6.19 8.35
CA SER A 69 13.94 6.44 8.73
C SER A 69 14.72 6.74 7.44
N GLY A 70 15.00 8.02 7.22
CA GLY A 70 15.63 8.46 5.98
C GLY A 70 14.75 8.11 4.79
N GLU A 71 15.29 7.30 3.88
CA GLU A 71 14.56 6.89 2.68
C GLU A 71 13.94 5.49 2.82
N ARG A 72 13.84 4.99 4.04
CA ARG A 72 13.26 3.69 4.33
C ARG A 72 11.95 3.82 5.08
N PHE A 73 11.04 2.92 4.80
CA PHE A 73 9.68 2.94 5.32
C PHE A 73 9.37 1.59 5.97
N GLN A 74 8.93 1.63 7.22
CA GLN A 74 8.49 0.42 7.91
C GLN A 74 7.03 0.18 7.57
N ILE A 75 6.72 -1.02 7.10
CA ILE A 75 5.39 -1.40 6.65
C ILE A 75 4.77 -2.37 7.63
N GLY A 76 3.51 -2.17 7.93
CA GLY A 76 2.77 -3.05 8.82
C GLY A 76 1.28 -2.94 8.62
N ASN A 77 0.53 -3.87 9.22
CA ASN A 77 -0.92 -3.85 9.11
C ASN A 77 -1.54 -3.03 10.25
N ASN A 78 -2.87 -2.94 10.24
CA ASN A 78 -3.59 -2.19 11.26
C ASN A 78 -3.95 -3.06 12.48
N ARG A 79 -3.30 -4.22 12.61
CA ARG A 79 -3.51 -5.15 13.72
C ARG A 79 -2.22 -5.40 14.51
N GLY A 80 -1.23 -4.53 14.31
CA GLY A 80 0.01 -4.56 15.09
C GLY A 80 1.14 -5.38 14.48
N ARG A 81 0.93 -6.01 13.33
CA ARG A 81 1.99 -6.78 12.68
C ARG A 81 2.90 -5.88 11.86
N ILE A 82 4.19 -6.09 11.98
CA ILE A 82 5.21 -5.39 11.19
C ILE A 82 5.70 -6.37 10.12
N ASN A 83 5.66 -5.94 8.86
CA ASN A 83 6.13 -6.75 7.73
C ASN A 83 7.62 -6.55 7.47
N GLY A 84 8.13 -5.36 7.75
CA GLY A 84 9.54 -5.05 7.55
C GLY A 84 9.74 -3.66 6.99
N TRP A 85 10.96 -3.39 6.55
CA TRP A 85 11.35 -2.11 5.97
C TRP A 85 11.49 -2.23 4.46
N THR A 86 11.15 -1.18 3.75
CA THR A 86 11.30 -1.11 2.30
C THR A 86 11.74 0.29 1.89
N THR A 87 12.09 0.45 0.62
CA THR A 87 12.50 1.73 0.07
C THR A 87 11.40 2.30 -0.80
N ARG A 88 11.50 3.60 -1.14
CA ARG A 88 10.51 4.26 -1.99
C ARG A 88 10.32 3.54 -3.33
N ARG A 89 11.38 2.96 -3.87
CA ARG A 89 11.31 2.19 -5.12
C ARG A 89 10.26 1.08 -5.07
N ASN A 90 10.05 0.50 -3.90
CA ASN A 90 9.11 -0.60 -3.72
C ASN A 90 7.74 -0.14 -3.21
N ILE A 91 7.48 1.15 -3.20
CA ILE A 91 6.16 1.70 -2.92
C ILE A 91 5.60 2.19 -4.25
N PHE A 92 4.56 1.49 -4.72
CA PHE A 92 4.03 1.69 -6.07
C PHE A 92 2.88 2.66 -6.14
N GLY A 93 2.07 2.71 -5.09
CA GLY A 93 0.92 3.58 -5.06
C GLY A 93 0.50 3.92 -3.65
N ILE A 94 -0.34 4.94 -3.54
CA ILE A 94 -0.85 5.43 -2.27
C ILE A 94 -2.38 5.45 -2.34
N VAL A 95 -3.03 4.99 -1.28
CA VAL A 95 -4.49 4.98 -1.21
C VAL A 95 -4.99 6.41 -1.10
N ALA A 96 -5.84 6.81 -2.03
CA ALA A 96 -6.43 8.13 -2.09
C ALA A 96 -7.88 8.15 -1.60
N ARG A 97 -8.58 7.00 -1.67
CA ARG A 97 -10.00 6.94 -1.35
C ARG A 97 -10.40 5.52 -0.97
N ILE A 98 -11.29 5.43 0.03
CA ILE A 98 -11.87 4.16 0.46
C ILE A 98 -13.38 4.38 0.52
N GLU A 99 -14.14 3.49 -0.14
CA GLU A 99 -15.59 3.60 -0.18
C GLU A 99 -16.25 2.23 -0.25
N ASN A 100 -17.52 2.18 0.05
CA ASN A 100 -18.26 0.90 0.06
C ASN A 100 -18.62 0.40 -1.33
#